data_305fc10044dfc0638af8368887307dfa
#
_entry.id   305fc10044dfc0638af8368887307dfa
#
_cell.length_a   1.000
_cell.length_b   1.000
_cell.length_c   1.000
_cell.angle_alpha   90.00
_cell.angle_beta   90.00
_cell.angle_gamma   90.00
#
_symmetry.space_group_name_H-M   'P 1'
#
loop_
_entity.id
_entity.type
_entity.pdbx_description
1 polymer ?
#
loop_
_entity_poly.entity_id
_entity_poly.type
_entity_poly.pdbx_seq_one_letter_code
_entity_poly.pdbx_strand_id
1 'polypeptide(L)'
;MESMERQGDVPQILIVDDVDANLMILENIILEMGYAPRCANSASEATKLIAERLPQLILLDVFMPEMDGYEFCERLKENPITRNIPIIFISAADSSEDKVRGFKLGAVDYIGKPFEVTEVTMRVRNHLKIYEMQQELELTNRRLNSVINSQSRRIEDEQKNILYALATLAQGKDESVRN
;
A
#
# COMPACT_ATOMS: atom_id res chain seq x y z
N MET A 1 -2.24 23.17 26.76
CA MET A 1 -1.44 23.02 25.53
C MET A 1 -1.94 21.73 24.89
N GLU A 2 -2.88 21.91 24.01
CA GLU A 2 -3.65 20.84 23.35
C GLU A 2 -2.75 20.05 22.41
N SER A 3 -2.75 18.75 22.61
CA SER A 3 -2.24 17.77 21.68
C SER A 3 -3.02 17.94 20.36
N MET A 4 -2.37 18.48 19.34
CA MET A 4 -2.85 18.36 17.97
C MET A 4 -2.80 16.86 17.63
N GLU A 5 -3.88 16.16 17.96
CA GLU A 5 -4.19 14.87 17.33
C GLU A 5 -4.18 15.09 15.83
N ARG A 6 -3.21 14.46 15.16
CA ARG A 6 -3.30 14.27 13.73
C ARG A 6 -4.62 13.55 13.52
N GLN A 7 -5.60 14.21 12.92
CA GLN A 7 -6.73 13.56 12.30
C GLN A 7 -6.16 12.64 11.21
N GLY A 8 -5.69 11.48 11.62
CA GLY A 8 -5.38 10.39 10.73
C GLY A 8 -6.68 9.99 10.06
N ASP A 9 -6.71 10.11 8.76
CA ASP A 9 -7.83 9.69 7.93
C ASP A 9 -8.17 8.25 8.32
N VAL A 10 -9.40 8.02 8.80
CA VAL A 10 -9.84 6.70 9.27
C VAL A 10 -9.62 5.69 8.14
N PRO A 11 -8.91 4.56 8.40
CA PRO A 11 -8.63 3.56 7.37
C PRO A 11 -9.89 3.10 6.65
N GLN A 12 -9.86 3.15 5.32
CA GLN A 12 -10.97 2.75 4.47
C GLN A 12 -10.80 1.30 4.02
N ILE A 13 -11.81 0.48 4.28
CA ILE A 13 -11.84 -0.92 3.89
C ILE A 13 -12.94 -1.11 2.84
N LEU A 14 -12.56 -1.65 1.68
CA LEU A 14 -13.51 -2.01 0.64
C LEU A 14 -13.95 -3.46 0.84
N ILE A 15 -15.27 -3.68 0.85
CA ILE A 15 -15.91 -4.98 0.97
C ILE A 15 -16.61 -5.27 -0.35
N VAL A 16 -16.29 -6.39 -0.98
CA VAL A 16 -16.86 -6.78 -2.28
C VAL A 16 -17.46 -8.17 -2.16
N ASP A 17 -18.78 -8.26 -2.24
CA ASP A 17 -19.54 -9.52 -2.13
C ASP A 17 -20.90 -9.30 -2.82
N ASP A 18 -21.36 -10.23 -3.65
CA ASP A 18 -22.64 -10.10 -4.37
C ASP A 18 -23.88 -10.39 -3.50
N VAL A 19 -23.66 -10.84 -2.26
CA VAL A 19 -24.72 -11.13 -1.28
C VAL A 19 -24.84 -10.01 -0.27
N ASP A 20 -25.90 -9.24 -0.32
CA ASP A 20 -26.16 -8.09 0.57
C ASP A 20 -26.06 -8.45 2.06
N ALA A 21 -26.50 -9.64 2.47
CA ALA A 21 -26.40 -10.08 3.85
C ALA A 21 -24.94 -10.18 4.34
N ASN A 22 -24.03 -10.64 3.47
CA ASN A 22 -22.59 -10.68 3.79
C ASN A 22 -22.03 -9.27 3.91
N LEU A 23 -22.37 -8.38 2.98
CA LEU A 23 -21.97 -6.96 3.03
C LEU A 23 -22.39 -6.32 4.36
N MET A 24 -23.64 -6.48 4.78
CA MET A 24 -24.15 -5.93 6.03
C MET A 24 -23.41 -6.46 7.26
N ILE A 25 -23.11 -7.75 7.30
CA ILE A 25 -22.38 -8.35 8.45
C ILE A 25 -20.95 -7.81 8.50
N LEU A 26 -20.25 -7.84 7.37
CA LEU A 26 -18.87 -7.36 7.30
C LEU A 26 -18.78 -5.85 7.55
N GLU A 27 -19.71 -5.07 7.02
CA GLU A 27 -19.81 -3.63 7.28
C GLU A 27 -19.90 -3.35 8.78
N ASN A 28 -20.78 -4.05 9.49
CA ASN A 28 -20.92 -3.88 10.93
C ASN A 28 -19.64 -4.25 11.69
N ILE A 29 -18.99 -5.36 11.32
CA ILE A 29 -17.70 -5.75 11.93
C ILE A 29 -16.65 -4.64 11.74
N ILE A 30 -16.53 -4.11 10.55
CA ILE A 30 -15.55 -3.07 10.22
C ILE A 30 -15.84 -1.76 10.96
N LEU A 31 -17.12 -1.38 11.06
CA LEU A 31 -17.56 -0.22 11.84
C LEU A 31 -17.25 -0.36 13.33
N GLU A 32 -17.51 -1.55 13.93
CA GLU A 32 -17.17 -1.83 15.33
C GLU A 32 -15.65 -1.80 15.60
N MET A 33 -14.84 -2.10 14.59
CA MET A 33 -13.40 -1.95 14.67
C MET A 33 -12.91 -0.48 14.61
N GLY A 34 -13.79 0.47 14.31
CA GLY A 34 -13.47 1.89 14.17
C GLY A 34 -12.91 2.26 12.78
N TYR A 35 -13.10 1.42 11.77
CA TYR A 35 -12.70 1.68 10.38
C TYR A 35 -13.87 2.16 9.53
N ALA A 36 -13.59 2.70 8.34
CA ALA A 36 -14.59 3.19 7.40
C ALA A 36 -14.85 2.13 6.30
N PRO A 37 -15.96 1.37 6.36
CA PRO A 37 -16.30 0.43 5.30
C PRO A 37 -16.85 1.16 4.07
N ARG A 38 -16.56 0.59 2.89
CA ARG A 38 -17.25 0.86 1.64
C ARG A 38 -17.65 -0.47 1.02
N CYS A 39 -18.91 -0.60 0.65
CA CYS A 39 -19.46 -1.84 0.13
C CYS A 39 -19.68 -1.75 -1.39
N ALA A 40 -19.38 -2.82 -2.09
CA ALA A 40 -19.66 -3.02 -3.51
C ALA A 40 -20.26 -4.42 -3.73
N ASN A 41 -21.30 -4.49 -4.54
CA ASN A 41 -21.95 -5.78 -4.87
C ASN A 41 -21.37 -6.44 -6.12
N SER A 42 -20.36 -5.86 -6.74
CA SER A 42 -19.72 -6.37 -7.95
C SER A 42 -18.31 -5.79 -8.15
N ALA A 43 -17.49 -6.46 -8.95
CA ALA A 43 -16.18 -5.97 -9.35
C ALA A 43 -16.26 -4.64 -10.12
N SER A 44 -17.33 -4.41 -10.88
CA SER A 44 -17.57 -3.14 -11.61
C SER A 44 -17.80 -1.99 -10.64
N GLU A 45 -18.63 -2.18 -9.62
CA GLU A 45 -18.88 -1.17 -8.57
C GLU A 45 -17.61 -0.93 -7.74
N ALA A 46 -16.93 -2.00 -7.34
CA ALA A 46 -15.66 -1.91 -6.61
C ALA A 46 -14.62 -1.07 -7.37
N THR A 47 -14.52 -1.25 -8.69
CA THR A 47 -13.60 -0.46 -9.53
C THR A 47 -13.90 1.03 -9.49
N LYS A 48 -15.18 1.42 -9.49
CA LYS A 48 -15.58 2.84 -9.38
C LYS A 48 -15.20 3.41 -8.01
N LEU A 49 -15.47 2.66 -6.95
CA LEU A 49 -15.13 3.05 -5.59
C LEU A 49 -13.62 3.22 -5.38
N ILE A 50 -12.81 2.33 -5.96
CA ILE A 50 -11.35 2.40 -5.93
C ILE A 50 -10.84 3.64 -6.69
N ALA A 51 -11.46 3.97 -7.83
CA ALA A 51 -11.08 5.16 -8.60
C ALA A 51 -11.38 6.48 -7.87
N GLU A 52 -12.43 6.52 -7.05
CA GLU A 52 -12.75 7.68 -6.20
C GLU A 52 -11.76 7.84 -5.06
N ARG A 53 -11.44 6.74 -4.38
CA ARG A 53 -10.52 6.70 -3.24
C ARG A 53 -9.94 5.30 -3.05
N LEU A 54 -8.62 5.21 -2.97
CA LEU A 54 -7.91 3.95 -2.74
C LEU A 54 -8.19 3.42 -1.32
N PRO A 55 -8.65 2.17 -1.17
CA PRO A 55 -8.79 1.53 0.13
C PRO A 55 -7.43 1.07 0.66
N GLN A 56 -7.31 0.92 1.97
CA GLN A 56 -6.13 0.37 2.62
C GLN A 56 -6.16 -1.16 2.75
N LEU A 57 -7.33 -1.76 2.55
CA LEU A 57 -7.53 -3.21 2.51
C LEU A 57 -8.81 -3.53 1.72
N ILE A 58 -8.81 -4.66 1.04
CA ILE A 58 -9.98 -5.18 0.33
C ILE A 58 -10.35 -6.55 0.90
N LEU A 59 -11.60 -6.69 1.33
CA LEU A 59 -12.26 -7.96 1.59
C LEU A 59 -13.02 -8.35 0.33
N LEU A 60 -12.67 -9.48 -0.29
CA LEU A 60 -13.14 -9.83 -1.64
C LEU A 60 -13.73 -11.23 -1.67
N ASP A 61 -15.02 -11.33 -2.00
CA ASP A 61 -15.62 -12.62 -2.29
C ASP A 61 -15.04 -13.24 -3.56
N VAL A 62 -14.83 -14.55 -3.52
CA VAL A 62 -14.33 -15.31 -4.67
C VAL A 62 -15.42 -15.53 -5.70
N PHE A 63 -16.64 -15.91 -5.26
CA PHE A 63 -17.72 -16.32 -6.14
C PHE A 63 -18.69 -15.17 -6.37
N MET A 64 -18.44 -14.40 -7.42
CA MET A 64 -19.33 -13.34 -7.88
C MET A 64 -19.73 -13.54 -9.34
N PRO A 65 -20.93 -13.07 -9.74
CA PRO A 65 -21.35 -13.05 -11.13
C PRO A 65 -20.46 -12.18 -12.00
N GLU A 66 -20.44 -12.43 -13.31
CA GLU A 66 -19.71 -11.67 -14.35
C GLU A 66 -18.19 -11.75 -14.25
N MET A 67 -17.62 -11.37 -13.13
CA MET A 67 -16.18 -11.40 -12.86
C MET A 67 -15.94 -12.00 -11.47
N ASP A 68 -15.26 -13.15 -11.41
CA ASP A 68 -14.93 -13.77 -10.14
C ASP A 68 -13.85 -12.96 -9.37
N GLY A 69 -13.76 -13.24 -8.06
CA GLY A 69 -12.81 -12.54 -7.19
C GLY A 69 -11.34 -12.80 -7.57
N TYR A 70 -11.02 -13.95 -8.14
CA TYR A 70 -9.66 -14.25 -8.58
C TYR A 70 -9.26 -13.38 -9.77
N GLU A 71 -10.12 -13.26 -10.79
CA GLU A 71 -9.90 -12.40 -11.94
C GLU A 71 -9.79 -10.93 -11.52
N PHE A 72 -10.65 -10.49 -10.60
CA PHE A 72 -10.60 -9.12 -10.10
C PHE A 72 -9.31 -8.86 -9.31
N CYS A 73 -8.88 -9.80 -8.46
CA CYS A 73 -7.61 -9.72 -7.75
C CYS A 73 -6.42 -9.59 -8.72
N GLU A 74 -6.35 -10.41 -9.76
CA GLU A 74 -5.29 -10.37 -10.77
C GLU A 74 -5.20 -8.99 -11.43
N ARG A 75 -6.33 -8.42 -11.88
CA ARG A 75 -6.39 -7.06 -12.44
C ARG A 75 -5.89 -5.99 -11.47
N LEU A 76 -6.26 -6.10 -10.19
CA LEU A 76 -5.78 -5.17 -9.17
C LEU A 76 -4.28 -5.29 -8.92
N LYS A 77 -3.72 -6.51 -8.98
CA LYS A 77 -2.30 -6.76 -8.77
C LYS A 77 -1.42 -6.40 -9.96
N GLU A 78 -1.95 -6.41 -11.17
CA GLU A 78 -1.28 -5.94 -12.37
C GLU A 78 -1.18 -4.40 -12.44
N ASN A 79 -2.11 -3.70 -11.82
CA ASN A 79 -2.13 -2.23 -11.84
C ASN A 79 -1.14 -1.65 -10.80
N PRO A 80 -0.16 -0.82 -11.22
CA PRO A 80 0.83 -0.21 -10.31
C PRO A 80 0.24 0.60 -9.16
N ILE A 81 -0.97 1.14 -9.31
CA ILE A 81 -1.64 1.96 -8.30
C ILE A 81 -2.25 1.09 -7.19
N THR A 82 -2.81 -0.06 -7.56
CA THR A 82 -3.59 -0.91 -6.65
C THR A 82 -2.85 -2.18 -6.19
N ARG A 83 -1.75 -2.56 -6.85
CA ARG A 83 -1.04 -3.82 -6.58
C ARG A 83 -0.57 -4.00 -5.13
N ASN A 84 -0.30 -2.90 -4.43
CA ASN A 84 0.18 -2.94 -3.05
C ASN A 84 -0.95 -3.01 -2.01
N ILE A 85 -2.21 -2.84 -2.43
CA ILE A 85 -3.36 -2.95 -1.52
C ILE A 85 -3.51 -4.40 -1.08
N PRO A 86 -3.52 -4.71 0.23
CA PRO A 86 -3.75 -6.06 0.70
C PRO A 86 -5.17 -6.52 0.37
N ILE A 87 -5.27 -7.74 -0.18
CA ILE A 87 -6.54 -8.39 -0.52
C ILE A 87 -6.68 -9.64 0.32
N ILE A 88 -7.76 -9.73 1.09
CA ILE A 88 -8.16 -10.92 1.84
C ILE A 88 -9.36 -11.53 1.11
N PHE A 89 -9.24 -12.76 0.64
CA PHE A 89 -10.37 -13.45 0.08
C PHE A 89 -11.34 -13.92 1.16
N ILE A 90 -12.63 -13.85 0.85
CA ILE A 90 -13.71 -14.44 1.65
C ILE A 90 -14.41 -15.45 0.77
N SER A 91 -14.50 -16.73 1.17
CA SER A 91 -15.09 -17.75 0.31
C SER A 91 -15.61 -18.94 1.07
N ALA A 92 -16.63 -19.59 0.52
CA ALA A 92 -17.11 -20.90 0.95
C ALA A 92 -16.20 -22.05 0.49
N ALA A 93 -15.28 -21.81 -0.45
CA ALA A 93 -14.33 -22.82 -0.89
C ALA A 93 -13.28 -23.07 0.20
N ASP A 94 -13.23 -24.30 0.68
CA ASP A 94 -12.29 -24.71 1.74
C ASP A 94 -11.16 -25.62 1.23
N SER A 95 -11.06 -25.76 -0.11
CA SER A 95 -10.02 -26.57 -0.71
C SER A 95 -8.65 -25.92 -0.57
N SER A 96 -7.64 -26.72 -0.30
CA SER A 96 -6.24 -26.24 -0.28
C SER A 96 -5.80 -25.68 -1.64
N GLU A 97 -6.37 -26.16 -2.73
CA GLU A 97 -6.07 -25.72 -4.09
C GLU A 97 -6.55 -24.29 -4.34
N ASP A 98 -7.75 -23.95 -3.88
CA ASP A 98 -8.31 -22.59 -4.01
C ASP A 98 -7.50 -21.56 -3.20
N LYS A 99 -7.10 -21.92 -1.99
CA LYS A 99 -6.23 -21.08 -1.16
C LYS A 99 -4.86 -20.84 -1.82
N VAL A 100 -4.25 -21.90 -2.35
CA VAL A 100 -2.97 -21.80 -3.09
C VAL A 100 -3.11 -20.91 -4.33
N ARG A 101 -4.23 -21.03 -5.07
CA ARG A 101 -4.51 -20.16 -6.21
C ARG A 101 -4.59 -18.70 -5.78
N GLY A 102 -5.33 -18.38 -4.73
CA GLY A 102 -5.47 -17.03 -4.22
C GLY A 102 -4.14 -16.40 -3.82
N PHE A 103 -3.28 -17.14 -3.09
CA PHE A 103 -1.95 -16.65 -2.71
C PHE A 103 -1.02 -16.44 -3.92
N LYS A 104 -1.09 -17.29 -4.94
CA LYS A 104 -0.32 -17.10 -6.19
C LYS A 104 -0.72 -15.82 -6.94
N LEU A 105 -1.98 -15.41 -6.84
CA LEU A 105 -2.48 -14.16 -7.42
C LEU A 105 -2.11 -12.92 -6.59
N GLY A 106 -1.46 -13.11 -5.43
CA GLY A 106 -0.99 -12.00 -4.60
C GLY A 106 -1.95 -11.58 -3.49
N ALA A 107 -2.97 -12.38 -3.17
CA ALA A 107 -3.75 -12.17 -1.95
C ALA A 107 -2.88 -12.42 -0.72
N VAL A 108 -3.16 -11.69 0.35
CA VAL A 108 -2.39 -11.78 1.60
C VAL A 108 -2.97 -12.75 2.60
N ASP A 109 -4.27 -13.08 2.49
CA ASP A 109 -4.95 -13.98 3.40
C ASP A 109 -6.27 -14.51 2.81
N TYR A 110 -6.91 -15.41 3.57
CA TYR A 110 -8.13 -16.09 3.19
C TYR A 110 -9.02 -16.33 4.41
N ILE A 111 -10.32 -16.01 4.32
CA ILE A 111 -11.33 -16.22 5.36
C ILE A 111 -12.40 -17.17 4.81
N GLY A 112 -12.67 -18.27 5.53
CA GLY A 112 -13.72 -19.22 5.16
C GLY A 112 -15.13 -18.72 5.51
N LYS A 113 -16.12 -18.98 4.67
CA LYS A 113 -17.55 -18.81 5.01
C LYS A 113 -18.09 -20.13 5.62
N PRO A 114 -18.89 -20.12 6.70
CA PRO A 114 -19.31 -18.93 7.44
C PRO A 114 -18.17 -18.34 8.25
N PHE A 115 -18.00 -17.01 8.18
CA PHE A 115 -16.92 -16.32 8.89
C PHE A 115 -17.34 -15.93 10.32
N GLU A 116 -16.37 -15.99 11.22
CA GLU A 116 -16.54 -15.56 12.60
C GLU A 116 -16.01 -14.12 12.78
N VAL A 117 -16.70 -13.33 13.60
CA VAL A 117 -16.34 -11.94 13.89
C VAL A 117 -14.90 -11.82 14.37
N THR A 118 -14.48 -12.73 15.26
CA THR A 118 -13.13 -12.75 15.81
C THR A 118 -12.07 -12.99 14.74
N GLU A 119 -12.31 -13.93 13.81
CA GLU A 119 -11.40 -14.23 12.72
C GLU A 119 -11.23 -13.03 11.79
N VAL A 120 -12.35 -12.45 11.32
CA VAL A 120 -12.34 -11.27 10.45
C VAL A 120 -11.57 -10.12 11.13
N THR A 121 -11.90 -9.84 12.40
CA THR A 121 -11.27 -8.77 13.16
C THR A 121 -9.76 -8.93 13.27
N MET A 122 -9.29 -10.14 13.62
CA MET A 122 -7.85 -10.41 13.78
C MET A 122 -7.10 -10.28 12.45
N ARG A 123 -7.61 -10.86 11.36
CA ARG A 123 -6.97 -10.83 10.05
C ARG A 123 -6.91 -9.43 9.49
N VAL A 124 -8.03 -8.70 9.50
CA VAL A 124 -8.08 -7.31 9.03
C VAL A 124 -7.11 -6.43 9.79
N ARG A 125 -7.11 -6.50 11.13
CA ARG A 125 -6.18 -5.71 11.97
C ARG A 125 -4.72 -6.01 11.69
N ASN A 126 -4.37 -7.28 11.54
CA ASN A 126 -2.99 -7.69 11.27
C ASN A 126 -2.51 -7.16 9.91
N HIS A 127 -3.32 -7.32 8.86
CA HIS A 127 -2.92 -6.88 7.52
C HIS A 127 -2.94 -5.36 7.35
N LEU A 128 -3.84 -4.64 8.01
CA LEU A 128 -3.78 -3.18 8.06
C LEU A 128 -2.51 -2.69 8.72
N LYS A 129 -2.15 -3.27 9.88
CA LYS A 129 -0.91 -2.90 10.57
C LYS A 129 0.33 -3.14 9.70
N ILE A 130 0.40 -4.27 9.01
CA ILE A 130 1.50 -4.56 8.07
C ILE A 130 1.54 -3.53 6.95
N TYR A 131 0.39 -3.20 6.37
CA TYR A 131 0.28 -2.21 5.30
C TYR A 131 0.75 -0.82 5.75
N GLU A 132 0.31 -0.36 6.93
CA GLU A 132 0.74 0.90 7.53
C GLU A 132 2.26 0.95 7.74
N MET A 133 2.84 -0.11 8.30
CA MET A 133 4.29 -0.21 8.50
C MET A 133 5.06 -0.19 7.19
N GLN A 134 4.55 -0.84 6.14
CA GLN A 134 5.17 -0.81 4.81
C GLN A 134 5.14 0.60 4.21
N GLN A 135 4.01 1.31 4.32
CA GLN A 135 3.89 2.70 3.85
C GLN A 135 4.85 3.65 4.59
N GLU A 136 4.96 3.50 5.90
CA GLU A 136 5.90 4.29 6.70
C GLU A 136 7.36 4.02 6.31
N LEU A 137 7.71 2.77 6.09
CA LEU A 137 9.04 2.36 5.64
C LEU A 137 9.36 2.94 4.26
N GLU A 138 8.43 2.88 3.31
CA GLU A 138 8.62 3.46 1.98
C GLU A 138 8.83 4.98 2.03
N LEU A 139 8.03 5.68 2.83
CA LEU A 139 8.19 7.13 3.03
C LEU A 139 9.55 7.48 3.64
N THR A 140 9.99 6.71 4.64
CA THR A 140 11.28 6.91 5.29
C THR A 140 12.42 6.66 4.30
N ASN A 141 12.36 5.59 3.51
CA ASN A 141 13.35 5.31 2.48
C ASN A 141 13.44 6.41 1.41
N ARG A 142 12.29 6.93 0.96
CA ARG A 142 12.28 8.07 0.01
C ARG A 142 12.94 9.31 0.60
N ARG A 143 12.67 9.62 1.87
CA ARG A 143 13.32 10.75 2.58
C ARG A 143 14.83 10.56 2.70
N LEU A 144 15.28 9.37 3.12
CA LEU A 144 16.70 9.05 3.23
C LEU A 144 17.40 9.17 1.88
N ASN A 145 16.85 8.63 0.81
CA ASN A 145 17.40 8.72 -0.53
C ASN A 145 17.52 10.19 -1.00
N SER A 146 16.55 11.03 -0.69
CA SER A 146 16.61 12.46 -1.03
C SER A 146 17.74 13.18 -0.29
N VAL A 147 17.96 12.86 0.99
CA VAL A 147 19.05 13.41 1.81
C VAL A 147 20.42 12.94 1.27
N ILE A 148 20.58 11.64 1.00
CA ILE A 148 21.80 11.08 0.43
C ILE A 148 22.15 11.76 -0.89
N ASN A 149 21.19 11.91 -1.79
CA ASN A 149 21.40 12.55 -3.09
C ASN A 149 21.79 14.03 -2.94
N SER A 150 21.22 14.76 -1.99
CA SER A 150 21.56 16.13 -1.74
C SER A 150 22.98 16.29 -1.16
N GLN A 151 23.37 15.40 -0.24
CA GLN A 151 24.72 15.39 0.32
C GLN A 151 25.77 15.00 -0.72
N SER A 152 25.49 14.00 -1.56
CA SER A 152 26.41 13.60 -2.64
C SER A 152 26.68 14.76 -3.60
N ARG A 153 25.66 15.50 -4.01
CA ARG A 153 25.84 16.70 -4.86
C ARG A 153 26.71 17.76 -4.19
N ARG A 154 26.48 18.01 -2.90
CA ARG A 154 27.30 18.98 -2.16
C ARG A 154 28.77 18.57 -2.13
N ILE A 155 29.06 17.31 -1.86
CA ILE A 155 30.42 16.77 -1.85
C ILE A 155 31.07 16.93 -3.24
N GLU A 156 30.35 16.60 -4.31
CA GLU A 156 30.85 16.77 -5.69
C GLU A 156 31.17 18.24 -6.00
N ASP A 157 30.31 19.17 -5.58
CA ASP A 157 30.52 20.60 -5.79
C ASP A 157 31.70 21.12 -4.97
N GLU A 158 31.84 20.69 -3.72
CA GLU A 158 32.99 21.02 -2.89
C GLU A 158 34.30 20.48 -3.49
N GLN A 159 34.31 19.26 -3.98
CA GLN A 159 35.47 18.65 -4.66
C GLN A 159 35.85 19.43 -5.92
N LYS A 160 34.89 19.84 -6.75
CA LYS A 160 35.13 20.67 -7.92
C LYS A 160 35.73 22.00 -7.53
N ASN A 161 35.21 22.68 -6.51
CA ASN A 161 35.73 23.95 -6.03
C ASN A 161 37.19 23.85 -5.55
N ILE A 162 37.52 22.76 -4.83
CA ILE A 162 38.89 22.50 -4.39
C ILE A 162 39.82 22.30 -5.60
N LEU A 163 39.40 21.53 -6.60
CA LEU A 163 40.17 21.30 -7.82
C LEU A 163 40.43 22.60 -8.60
N TYR A 164 39.40 23.47 -8.73
CA TYR A 164 39.54 24.77 -9.35
C TYR A 164 40.53 25.67 -8.60
N ALA A 165 40.44 25.72 -7.27
CA ALA A 165 41.36 26.50 -6.44
C ALA A 165 42.81 26.02 -6.59
N LEU A 166 43.04 24.70 -6.58
CA LEU A 166 44.38 24.10 -6.80
C LEU A 166 44.92 24.39 -8.20
N ALA A 167 44.06 24.30 -9.24
CA ALA A 167 44.45 24.61 -10.61
C ALA A 167 44.89 26.09 -10.75
N THR A 168 44.13 27.03 -10.14
CA THR A 168 44.42 28.45 -10.15
C THR A 168 45.77 28.76 -9.43
N LEU A 169 46.01 28.12 -8.30
CA LEU A 169 47.27 28.25 -7.57
C LEU A 169 48.48 27.70 -8.37
N ALA A 170 48.30 26.60 -9.10
CA ALA A 170 49.34 26.04 -9.95
C ALA A 170 49.71 26.97 -11.12
N GLN A 171 48.73 27.58 -11.77
CA GLN A 171 48.96 28.54 -12.87
C GLN A 171 49.62 29.82 -12.40
N GLY A 172 49.23 30.35 -11.23
CA GLY A 172 49.85 31.56 -10.68
C GLY A 172 51.32 31.39 -10.27
N LYS A 173 51.79 30.16 -10.02
CA LYS A 173 53.19 29.86 -9.73
C LYS A 173 54.07 29.83 -10.98
N ASP A 174 53.52 29.48 -12.14
CA ASP A 174 54.28 29.46 -13.41
C ASP A 174 54.54 30.86 -13.94
N GLU A 175 53.71 31.87 -13.65
CA GLU A 175 53.95 33.25 -14.03
C GLU A 175 55.02 33.95 -13.15
N SER A 176 55.17 33.50 -11.90
CA SER A 176 56.18 34.11 -10.98
C SER A 176 57.61 33.61 -11.19
N VAL A 177 57.84 32.58 -12.00
CA VAL A 177 59.15 31.99 -12.30
C VAL A 177 59.71 32.50 -13.66
N ARG A 178 58.93 33.29 -14.41
CA ARG A 178 59.32 33.81 -15.73
C ARG A 178 59.75 35.28 -15.75
N ASN A 179 59.93 35.90 -14.60
CA ASN A 179 60.52 37.29 -14.47
C ASN A 179 61.88 37.26 -13.84
#